data_094d33c0666156489d73dc37211fe613
#
_entry.id   094d33c0666156489d73dc37211fe613
#
_cell.length_a   1.000
_cell.length_b   1.000
_cell.length_c   1.000
_cell.angle_alpha   90.00
_cell.angle_beta   90.00
_cell.angle_gamma   90.00
#
_symmetry.space_group_name_H-M   'P 1'
#
loop_
_entity.id
_entity.type
_entity.pdbx_description
1 polymer ?
#
loop_
_entity_poly.entity_id
_entity_poly.type
_entity_poly.pdbx_seq_one_letter_code
_entity_poly.pdbx_strand_id
1 'polypeptide(L)'
;MVAAVTKRDGDSITVSVTVRLDGPMLESEEAIQDALNEAGMLLEQENLERFDTDGSPIQVGPVRLTSKGRSPQVYETPYGPVQVERHVYQTAQGGRTYCPLENDARLILNATPRWAKVVSYKYASLGADSVVDDLWECNGRSISNRYCKMLGDAVGTFATAKEEAWNYELPDFDRAVASAAVG
;
A
#
# COMPACT_ATOMS: atom_id res chain seq x y z
N MET A 1 5.74 13.30 -20.26
CA MET A 1 6.23 13.25 -18.88
C MET A 1 5.98 14.61 -18.27
N VAL A 2 5.06 14.66 -17.34
CA VAL A 2 4.57 15.90 -16.70
C VAL A 2 5.25 16.08 -15.34
N ALA A 3 5.68 14.97 -14.70
CA ALA A 3 6.40 14.98 -13.44
C ALA A 3 7.80 14.37 -13.57
N ALA A 4 8.76 14.85 -12.78
CA ALA A 4 10.13 14.33 -12.75
C ALA A 4 10.76 14.49 -11.36
N VAL A 5 11.52 13.49 -10.91
CA VAL A 5 12.35 13.60 -9.72
C VAL A 5 13.54 14.52 -10.05
N THR A 6 13.66 15.62 -9.32
CA THR A 6 14.70 16.64 -9.57
C THR A 6 15.82 16.62 -8.53
N LYS A 7 15.55 16.14 -7.32
CA LYS A 7 16.56 16.05 -6.25
C LYS A 7 16.25 14.90 -5.30
N ARG A 8 17.29 14.22 -4.83
CA ARG A 8 17.27 13.30 -3.68
C ARG A 8 18.27 13.81 -2.65
N ASP A 9 17.83 14.00 -1.41
CA ASP A 9 18.64 14.54 -0.32
C ASP A 9 18.30 13.82 1.00
N GLY A 10 19.06 12.79 1.30
CA GLY A 10 18.75 11.88 2.41
C GLY A 10 17.37 11.26 2.23
N ASP A 11 16.49 11.45 3.20
CA ASP A 11 15.11 10.95 3.18
C ASP A 11 14.12 11.87 2.41
N SER A 12 14.63 12.91 1.77
CA SER A 12 13.82 13.90 1.06
C SER A 12 13.94 13.73 -0.45
N ILE A 13 12.79 13.70 -1.14
CA ILE A 13 12.70 13.62 -2.58
C ILE A 13 11.94 14.85 -3.09
N THR A 14 12.52 15.54 -4.06
CA THR A 14 11.86 16.67 -4.71
C THR A 14 11.39 16.25 -6.10
N VAL A 15 10.10 16.43 -6.35
CA VAL A 15 9.49 16.20 -7.66
C VAL A 15 9.03 17.54 -8.22
N SER A 16 9.36 17.83 -9.46
CA SER A 16 8.82 18.96 -10.22
C SER A 16 7.68 18.48 -11.10
N VAL A 17 6.60 19.26 -11.13
CA VAL A 17 5.42 19.01 -11.94
C VAL A 17 5.22 20.19 -12.89
N THR A 18 4.95 19.91 -14.17
CA THR A 18 4.64 20.95 -15.16
C THR A 18 3.30 20.62 -15.80
N VAL A 19 2.33 21.52 -15.67
CA VAL A 19 0.98 21.40 -16.24
C VAL A 19 0.74 22.54 -17.21
N ARG A 20 0.11 22.27 -18.37
CA ARG A 20 -0.39 23.26 -19.29
C ARG A 20 -1.83 23.59 -18.91
N LEU A 21 -2.12 24.90 -18.75
CA LEU A 21 -3.43 25.41 -18.36
C LEU A 21 -3.97 26.29 -19.50
N ASP A 22 -4.08 25.73 -20.69
CA ASP A 22 -4.48 26.44 -21.92
C ASP A 22 -5.85 25.97 -22.48
N GLY A 23 -6.51 25.05 -21.75
CA GLY A 23 -7.83 24.49 -22.09
C GLY A 23 -8.99 25.05 -21.27
N PRO A 24 -10.20 24.55 -21.52
CA PRO A 24 -11.36 24.76 -20.65
C PRO A 24 -11.08 24.36 -19.20
N MET A 25 -11.85 24.87 -18.25
CA MET A 25 -11.60 24.68 -16.82
C MET A 25 -11.56 23.20 -16.42
N LEU A 26 -12.55 22.41 -16.86
CA LEU A 26 -12.63 20.98 -16.54
C LEU A 26 -11.40 20.21 -17.05
N GLU A 27 -11.02 20.41 -18.30
CA GLU A 27 -9.84 19.75 -18.89
C GLU A 27 -8.53 20.16 -18.19
N SER A 28 -8.45 21.41 -17.72
CA SER A 28 -7.31 21.89 -16.93
C SER A 28 -7.26 21.25 -15.55
N GLU A 29 -8.40 21.06 -14.90
CA GLU A 29 -8.51 20.36 -13.61
C GLU A 29 -8.14 18.88 -13.73
N GLU A 30 -8.62 18.20 -14.80
CA GLU A 30 -8.23 16.82 -15.11
C GLU A 30 -6.71 16.70 -15.35
N ALA A 31 -6.13 17.62 -16.13
CA ALA A 31 -4.68 17.65 -16.38
C ALA A 31 -3.86 17.89 -15.10
N ILE A 32 -4.36 18.68 -14.15
CA ILE A 32 -3.74 18.87 -12.83
C ILE A 32 -3.81 17.56 -12.03
N GLN A 33 -4.97 16.89 -12.00
CA GLN A 33 -5.14 15.62 -11.29
C GLN A 33 -4.19 14.55 -11.83
N ASP A 34 -4.10 14.41 -13.16
CA ASP A 34 -3.19 13.46 -13.81
C ASP A 34 -1.74 13.75 -13.47
N ALA A 35 -1.34 15.03 -13.48
CA ALA A 35 0.01 15.45 -13.15
C ALA A 35 0.37 15.16 -11.68
N LEU A 36 -0.56 15.33 -10.76
CA LEU A 36 -0.39 15.00 -9.35
C LEU A 36 -0.32 13.48 -9.14
N ASN A 37 -1.12 12.71 -9.88
CA ASN A 37 -1.04 11.25 -9.87
C ASN A 37 0.32 10.77 -10.40
N GLU A 38 0.83 11.34 -11.50
CA GLU A 38 2.17 11.01 -12.03
C GLU A 38 3.27 11.32 -11.01
N ALA A 39 3.23 12.47 -10.35
CA ALA A 39 4.16 12.82 -9.29
C ALA A 39 4.06 11.86 -8.08
N GLY A 40 2.84 11.50 -7.69
CA GLY A 40 2.57 10.53 -6.63
C GLY A 40 3.13 9.15 -6.95
N MET A 41 2.99 8.66 -8.20
CA MET A 41 3.56 7.39 -8.63
C MET A 41 5.09 7.39 -8.52
N LEU A 42 5.77 8.48 -8.93
CA LEU A 42 7.23 8.60 -8.78
C LEU A 42 7.66 8.53 -7.31
N LEU A 43 6.96 9.24 -6.42
CA LEU A 43 7.25 9.22 -4.99
C LEU A 43 6.98 7.85 -4.36
N GLU A 44 5.90 7.16 -4.75
CA GLU A 44 5.59 5.82 -4.24
C GLU A 44 6.58 4.77 -4.75
N GLN A 45 7.09 4.89 -5.96
CA GLN A 45 8.16 4.03 -6.47
C GLN A 45 9.41 4.15 -5.58
N GLU A 46 9.90 5.36 -5.36
CA GLU A 46 11.05 5.64 -4.48
C GLU A 46 10.79 5.17 -3.04
N ASN A 47 9.57 5.37 -2.54
CA ASN A 47 9.18 4.94 -1.20
C ASN A 47 9.18 3.41 -1.06
N LEU A 48 8.69 2.67 -2.04
CA LEU A 48 8.71 1.21 -2.05
C LEU A 48 10.13 0.67 -2.16
N GLU A 49 10.98 1.26 -3.02
CA GLU A 49 12.37 0.85 -3.19
C GLU A 49 13.20 0.92 -1.89
N ARG A 50 12.83 1.79 -0.94
CA ARG A 50 13.46 1.87 0.40
C ARG A 50 13.30 0.60 1.24
N PHE A 51 12.30 -0.22 0.96
CA PHE A 51 12.04 -1.49 1.65
C PHE A 51 12.73 -2.68 0.99
N ASP A 52 13.39 -2.47 -0.16
CA ASP A 52 14.17 -3.54 -0.78
C ASP A 52 15.51 -3.73 -0.06
N THR A 53 16.11 -4.87 -0.27
CA THR A 53 17.40 -5.26 0.33
C THR A 53 18.53 -5.06 -0.68
N ASP A 54 19.76 -5.23 -0.20
CA ASP A 54 20.98 -5.23 -1.03
C ASP A 54 21.25 -6.56 -1.76
N GLY A 55 20.36 -7.56 -1.59
CA GLY A 55 20.52 -8.91 -2.15
C GLY A 55 21.42 -9.84 -1.32
N SER A 56 21.96 -9.40 -0.19
CA SER A 56 22.69 -10.25 0.75
C SER A 56 21.79 -11.35 1.34
N PRO A 57 22.34 -12.53 1.69
CA PRO A 57 21.55 -13.57 2.34
C PRO A 57 20.89 -13.08 3.63
N ILE A 58 19.64 -13.43 3.83
CA ILE A 58 18.85 -13.02 5.00
C ILE A 58 18.46 -14.23 5.85
N GLN A 59 18.13 -13.96 7.12
CA GLN A 59 17.63 -14.96 8.07
C GLN A 59 16.16 -14.65 8.39
N VAL A 60 15.26 -15.59 8.15
CA VAL A 60 13.84 -15.47 8.50
C VAL A 60 13.48 -16.61 9.45
N GLY A 61 13.38 -16.29 10.74
CA GLY A 61 13.29 -17.29 11.79
C GLY A 61 14.49 -18.26 11.74
N PRO A 62 14.27 -19.59 11.73
CA PRO A 62 15.36 -20.58 11.64
C PRO A 62 15.87 -20.80 10.21
N VAL A 63 15.28 -20.16 9.20
CA VAL A 63 15.56 -20.44 7.79
C VAL A 63 16.46 -19.38 7.18
N ARG A 64 17.58 -19.83 6.58
CA ARG A 64 18.45 -18.97 5.77
C ARG A 64 17.95 -18.95 4.32
N LEU A 65 17.76 -17.73 3.80
CA LEU A 65 17.34 -17.47 2.44
C LEU A 65 18.44 -16.76 1.65
N THR A 66 18.55 -17.10 0.37
CA THR A 66 19.47 -16.45 -0.58
C THR A 66 18.72 -15.77 -1.68
N SER A 67 19.20 -14.60 -2.10
CA SER A 67 18.63 -13.86 -3.21
C SER A 67 18.71 -14.67 -4.51
N LYS A 68 17.67 -14.64 -5.28
CA LYS A 68 17.58 -15.18 -6.66
C LYS A 68 17.69 -14.07 -7.71
N GLY A 69 18.08 -12.87 -7.27
CA GLY A 69 18.14 -11.67 -8.09
C GLY A 69 16.91 -10.78 -7.93
N ARG A 70 16.87 -9.73 -8.75
CA ARG A 70 15.75 -8.79 -8.80
C ARG A 70 14.72 -9.24 -9.83
N SER A 71 13.47 -8.95 -9.54
CA SER A 71 12.33 -9.27 -10.40
C SER A 71 11.34 -8.10 -10.38
N PRO A 72 10.84 -7.66 -11.53
CA PRO A 72 9.85 -6.60 -11.59
C PRO A 72 8.52 -7.05 -11.00
N GLN A 73 7.85 -6.14 -10.31
CA GLN A 73 6.50 -6.33 -9.80
C GLN A 73 5.75 -5.02 -9.88
N VAL A 74 4.47 -5.10 -10.22
CA VAL A 74 3.57 -3.94 -10.22
C VAL A 74 2.78 -3.92 -8.92
N TYR A 75 2.83 -2.77 -8.26
CA TYR A 75 2.09 -2.49 -7.03
C TYR A 75 1.05 -1.40 -7.26
N GLU A 76 -0.12 -1.57 -6.69
CA GLU A 76 -1.21 -0.62 -6.75
C GLU A 76 -1.08 0.41 -5.62
N THR A 77 -1.10 1.68 -5.98
CA THR A 77 -0.99 2.82 -5.07
C THR A 77 -2.20 3.76 -5.19
N PRO A 78 -2.40 4.70 -4.27
CA PRO A 78 -3.45 5.70 -4.42
C PRO A 78 -3.36 6.53 -5.70
N TYR A 79 -2.15 6.68 -6.24
CA TYR A 79 -1.87 7.53 -7.39
C TYR A 79 -1.84 6.81 -8.73
N GLY A 80 -1.55 5.52 -8.73
CA GLY A 80 -1.44 4.71 -9.93
C GLY A 80 -0.67 3.41 -9.67
N PRO A 81 -0.61 2.52 -10.67
CA PRO A 81 0.27 1.35 -10.60
C PRO A 81 1.72 1.78 -10.74
N VAL A 82 2.60 1.26 -9.89
CA VAL A 82 4.05 1.49 -9.96
C VAL A 82 4.79 0.17 -10.12
N GLN A 83 5.77 0.14 -11.00
CA GLN A 83 6.64 -1.02 -11.19
C GLN A 83 7.93 -0.82 -10.40
N VAL A 84 8.26 -1.81 -9.56
CA VAL A 84 9.48 -1.83 -8.75
C VAL A 84 10.25 -3.10 -9.02
N GLU A 85 11.56 -2.97 -9.24
CA GLU A 85 12.50 -4.08 -9.26
C GLU A 85 12.86 -4.43 -7.82
N ARG A 86 12.57 -5.66 -7.38
CA ARG A 86 12.79 -6.10 -5.99
C ARG A 86 13.51 -7.43 -5.89
N HIS A 87 14.27 -7.61 -4.82
CA HIS A 87 14.93 -8.87 -4.55
C HIS A 87 13.94 -9.95 -4.09
N VAL A 88 14.08 -11.13 -4.68
CA VAL A 88 13.29 -12.32 -4.36
C VAL A 88 14.20 -13.38 -3.75
N TYR A 89 13.77 -13.98 -2.67
CA TYR A 89 14.55 -14.93 -1.88
C TYR A 89 13.94 -16.32 -1.87
N GLN A 90 14.80 -17.33 -1.77
CA GLN A 90 14.41 -18.72 -1.58
C GLN A 90 15.43 -19.46 -0.70
N THR A 91 15.04 -20.63 -0.19
CA THR A 91 15.99 -21.57 0.42
C THR A 91 16.92 -22.15 -0.65
N ALA A 92 18.04 -22.76 -0.23
CA ALA A 92 18.95 -23.46 -1.13
C ALA A 92 18.27 -24.63 -1.90
N GLN A 93 17.23 -25.21 -1.30
CA GLN A 93 16.45 -26.32 -1.88
C GLN A 93 15.30 -25.85 -2.78
N GLY A 94 15.13 -24.53 -2.96
CA GLY A 94 13.99 -23.94 -3.68
C GLY A 94 12.78 -23.79 -2.76
N GLY A 95 11.57 -23.91 -3.33
CA GLY A 95 10.30 -23.76 -2.63
C GLY A 95 9.66 -22.38 -2.82
N ARG A 96 8.84 -21.97 -1.85
CA ARG A 96 8.14 -20.69 -1.92
C ARG A 96 9.11 -19.51 -1.89
N THR A 97 8.85 -18.53 -2.73
CA THR A 97 9.61 -17.27 -2.72
C THR A 97 9.21 -16.39 -1.54
N TYR A 98 10.18 -15.63 -1.03
CA TYR A 98 9.98 -14.61 -0.01
C TYR A 98 10.50 -13.27 -0.54
N CYS A 99 9.75 -12.21 -0.31
CA CYS A 99 10.12 -10.85 -0.71
C CYS A 99 10.10 -9.95 0.52
N PRO A 100 11.27 -9.51 1.03
CA PRO A 100 11.36 -8.61 2.18
C PRO A 100 10.56 -7.32 1.98
N LEU A 101 10.70 -6.67 0.82
CA LEU A 101 9.97 -5.45 0.49
C LEU A 101 8.47 -5.60 0.75
N GLU A 102 7.84 -6.68 0.26
CA GLU A 102 6.40 -6.89 0.40
C GLU A 102 5.97 -7.03 1.87
N ASN A 103 6.80 -7.69 2.67
CA ASN A 103 6.56 -7.89 4.08
C ASN A 103 6.77 -6.60 4.89
N ASP A 104 7.89 -5.92 4.67
CA ASP A 104 8.30 -4.76 5.47
C ASP A 104 7.48 -3.52 5.12
N ALA A 105 7.11 -3.34 3.84
CA ALA A 105 6.14 -2.33 3.41
C ALA A 105 4.68 -2.68 3.76
N ARG A 106 4.42 -3.87 4.34
CA ARG A 106 3.08 -4.35 4.74
C ARG A 106 2.08 -4.33 3.61
N LEU A 107 2.49 -4.79 2.44
CA LEU A 107 1.61 -4.87 1.28
C LEU A 107 0.52 -5.94 1.48
N ILE A 108 -0.68 -5.64 1.04
CA ILE A 108 -1.80 -6.60 1.04
C ILE A 108 -2.08 -6.96 -0.41
N LEU A 109 -1.82 -8.21 -0.80
CA LEU A 109 -1.72 -8.61 -2.20
C LEU A 109 -0.62 -7.79 -2.89
N ASN A 110 -1.00 -6.95 -3.85
CA ASN A 110 -0.11 -5.99 -4.48
C ASN A 110 -0.45 -4.52 -4.16
N ALA A 111 -1.26 -4.27 -3.13
CA ALA A 111 -1.71 -2.95 -2.72
C ALA A 111 -0.83 -2.36 -1.62
N THR A 112 -0.46 -1.09 -1.75
CA THR A 112 0.14 -0.34 -0.65
C THR A 112 -0.86 -0.19 0.51
N PRO A 113 -0.41 -0.02 1.77
CA PRO A 113 -1.30 0.05 2.93
C PRO A 113 -2.37 1.14 2.81
N ARG A 114 -2.01 2.31 2.25
CA ARG A 114 -2.96 3.41 2.05
C ARG A 114 -4.01 3.04 1.01
N TRP A 115 -3.60 2.41 -0.09
CA TRP A 115 -4.53 1.97 -1.15
C TRP A 115 -5.47 0.88 -0.63
N ALA A 116 -4.93 -0.13 0.05
CA ALA A 116 -5.73 -1.17 0.67
C ALA A 116 -6.78 -0.59 1.63
N LYS A 117 -6.40 0.39 2.46
CA LYS A 117 -7.33 1.11 3.36
C LYS A 117 -8.43 1.84 2.59
N VAL A 118 -8.10 2.58 1.53
CA VAL A 118 -9.07 3.36 0.75
C VAL A 118 -10.08 2.45 0.08
N VAL A 119 -9.60 1.41 -0.64
CA VAL A 119 -10.48 0.49 -1.36
C VAL A 119 -11.37 -0.30 -0.41
N SER A 120 -10.81 -0.87 0.66
CA SER A 120 -11.60 -1.67 1.61
C SER A 120 -12.63 -0.83 2.38
N TYR A 121 -12.27 0.40 2.76
CA TYR A 121 -13.21 1.31 3.43
C TYR A 121 -14.40 1.66 2.54
N LYS A 122 -14.13 2.00 1.27
CA LYS A 122 -15.19 2.28 0.30
C LYS A 122 -16.03 1.03 0.01
N TYR A 123 -15.38 -0.12 -0.16
CA TYR A 123 -16.07 -1.39 -0.44
C TYR A 123 -16.98 -1.84 0.71
N ALA A 124 -16.60 -1.59 1.96
CA ALA A 124 -17.44 -1.88 3.12
C ALA A 124 -18.76 -1.06 3.15
N SER A 125 -18.78 0.10 2.51
CA SER A 125 -19.94 1.00 2.52
C SER A 125 -20.71 1.02 1.18
N LEU A 126 -20.03 0.69 0.08
CA LEU A 126 -20.54 0.74 -1.28
C LEU A 126 -20.37 -0.65 -1.94
N GLY A 127 -21.16 -0.96 -2.94
CA GLY A 127 -20.90 -2.14 -3.78
C GLY A 127 -19.65 -1.94 -4.65
N ALA A 128 -19.05 -3.04 -5.14
CA ALA A 128 -17.82 -2.98 -5.93
C ALA A 128 -17.95 -2.08 -7.18
N ASP A 129 -19.08 -2.09 -7.85
CA ASP A 129 -19.35 -1.26 -9.03
C ASP A 129 -19.26 0.23 -8.66
N SER A 130 -19.96 0.64 -7.59
CA SER A 130 -19.91 2.03 -7.11
C SER A 130 -18.54 2.47 -6.63
N VAL A 131 -17.72 1.56 -6.07
CA VAL A 131 -16.33 1.87 -5.69
C VAL A 131 -15.47 2.13 -6.92
N VAL A 132 -15.64 1.33 -7.98
CA VAL A 132 -14.89 1.50 -9.24
C VAL A 132 -15.22 2.83 -9.88
N ASP A 133 -16.51 3.18 -9.97
CA ASP A 133 -16.97 4.45 -10.53
C ASP A 133 -16.45 5.64 -9.70
N ASP A 134 -16.58 5.58 -8.37
CA ASP A 134 -16.11 6.64 -7.47
C ASP A 134 -14.59 6.85 -7.52
N LEU A 135 -13.80 5.78 -7.61
CA LEU A 135 -12.35 5.89 -7.73
C LEU A 135 -11.92 6.49 -9.06
N TRP A 136 -12.67 6.20 -10.12
CA TRP A 136 -12.43 6.81 -11.42
C TRP A 136 -12.77 8.31 -11.39
N GLU A 137 -13.99 8.67 -11.01
CA GLU A 137 -14.47 10.05 -11.02
C GLU A 137 -13.72 10.97 -10.04
N CYS A 138 -13.38 10.46 -8.82
CA CYS A 138 -12.78 11.29 -7.79
C CYS A 138 -11.24 11.28 -7.79
N ASN A 139 -10.62 10.24 -8.34
CA ASN A 139 -9.17 10.04 -8.20
C ASN A 139 -8.46 9.75 -9.54
N GLY A 140 -9.19 9.59 -10.65
CA GLY A 140 -8.65 9.14 -11.92
C GLY A 140 -8.07 7.72 -11.84
N ARG A 141 -8.58 6.87 -10.91
CA ARG A 141 -8.05 5.53 -10.66
C ARG A 141 -8.97 4.45 -11.20
N SER A 142 -8.50 3.71 -12.20
CA SER A 142 -9.23 2.57 -12.78
C SER A 142 -8.80 1.26 -12.12
N ILE A 143 -9.75 0.53 -11.55
CA ILE A 143 -9.58 -0.84 -11.06
C ILE A 143 -10.74 -1.73 -11.52
N SER A 144 -10.53 -3.05 -11.51
CA SER A 144 -11.64 -3.97 -11.80
C SER A 144 -12.48 -4.26 -10.55
N ASN A 145 -13.77 -4.55 -10.75
CA ASN A 145 -14.68 -5.04 -9.69
C ASN A 145 -14.11 -6.27 -8.98
N ARG A 146 -13.47 -7.17 -9.74
CA ARG A 146 -12.82 -8.36 -9.18
C ARG A 146 -11.69 -7.98 -8.23
N TYR A 147 -10.83 -7.03 -8.62
CA TYR A 147 -9.74 -6.55 -7.78
C TYR A 147 -10.27 -5.88 -6.52
N CYS A 148 -11.30 -5.03 -6.64
CA CYS A 148 -11.96 -4.38 -5.51
C CYS A 148 -12.46 -5.39 -4.48
N LYS A 149 -13.19 -6.42 -4.90
CA LYS A 149 -13.68 -7.50 -4.05
C LYS A 149 -12.53 -8.27 -3.40
N MET A 150 -11.56 -8.71 -4.20
CA MET A 150 -10.42 -9.51 -3.72
C MET A 150 -9.60 -8.75 -2.66
N LEU A 151 -9.36 -7.46 -2.86
CA LEU A 151 -8.64 -6.63 -1.91
C LEU A 151 -9.45 -6.39 -0.63
N GLY A 152 -10.75 -6.10 -0.76
CA GLY A 152 -11.65 -5.93 0.37
C GLY A 152 -11.72 -7.18 1.24
N ASP A 153 -11.87 -8.35 0.65
CA ASP A 153 -11.90 -9.65 1.34
C ASP A 153 -10.56 -9.95 2.04
N ALA A 154 -9.43 -9.68 1.37
CA ALA A 154 -8.11 -9.85 1.97
C ALA A 154 -7.92 -8.96 3.20
N VAL A 155 -8.30 -7.67 3.13
CA VAL A 155 -8.24 -6.75 4.28
C VAL A 155 -9.16 -7.21 5.40
N GLY A 156 -10.39 -7.66 5.08
CA GLY A 156 -11.33 -8.23 6.05
C GLY A 156 -10.74 -9.43 6.79
N THR A 157 -10.10 -10.35 6.06
CA THR A 157 -9.44 -11.52 6.66
C THR A 157 -8.32 -11.11 7.62
N PHE A 158 -7.49 -10.13 7.26
CA PHE A 158 -6.46 -9.61 8.16
C PHE A 158 -7.05 -8.94 9.41
N ALA A 159 -8.13 -8.17 9.26
CA ALA A 159 -8.80 -7.52 10.38
C ALA A 159 -9.36 -8.55 11.36
N THR A 160 -10.08 -9.56 10.88
CA THR A 160 -10.64 -10.65 11.71
C THR A 160 -9.52 -11.41 12.43
N ALA A 161 -8.47 -11.83 11.73
CA ALA A 161 -7.35 -12.53 12.35
C ALA A 161 -6.66 -11.69 13.45
N LYS A 162 -6.61 -10.37 13.28
CA LYS A 162 -6.07 -9.46 14.29
C LYS A 162 -6.99 -9.34 15.49
N GLU A 163 -8.30 -9.27 15.28
CA GLU A 163 -9.29 -9.23 16.35
C GLU A 163 -9.28 -10.53 17.15
N GLU A 164 -9.22 -11.69 16.50
CA GLU A 164 -9.14 -12.99 17.17
C GLU A 164 -7.86 -13.16 18.00
N ALA A 165 -6.74 -12.57 17.55
CA ALA A 165 -5.48 -12.57 18.29
C ALA A 165 -5.40 -11.51 19.39
N TRP A 166 -6.39 -10.64 19.50
CA TRP A 166 -6.42 -9.58 20.50
C TRP A 166 -6.89 -10.14 21.83
N ASN A 167 -5.99 -10.22 22.80
CA ASN A 167 -6.35 -10.49 24.19
C ASN A 167 -7.06 -9.24 24.75
N TYR A 168 -8.40 -9.29 24.80
CA TYR A 168 -9.19 -8.33 25.57
C TYR A 168 -8.99 -8.66 27.07
N GLU A 169 -7.92 -8.15 27.68
CA GLU A 169 -7.94 -7.95 29.11
C GLU A 169 -8.96 -6.85 29.40
N LEU A 170 -10.18 -7.24 29.74
CA LEU A 170 -11.14 -6.31 30.30
C LEU A 170 -10.48 -5.69 31.54
N PRO A 171 -10.46 -4.35 31.66
CA PRO A 171 -10.04 -3.72 32.91
C PRO A 171 -10.88 -4.34 34.04
N ASP A 172 -10.24 -4.68 35.12
CA ASP A 172 -10.88 -5.32 36.29
C ASP A 172 -11.84 -4.30 36.93
N PHE A 173 -13.05 -4.18 36.37
CA PHE A 173 -14.08 -3.24 36.83
C PHE A 173 -14.54 -3.54 38.23
N ASP A 174 -14.40 -4.77 38.74
CA ASP A 174 -14.77 -5.15 40.07
C ASP A 174 -13.92 -4.49 41.17
N ARG A 175 -12.65 -4.16 40.86
CA ARG A 175 -11.79 -3.42 41.80
C ARG A 175 -12.12 -1.93 41.90
N ALA A 176 -12.58 -1.32 40.82
CA ALA A 176 -12.92 0.10 40.80
C ALA A 176 -14.27 0.37 41.50
N VAL A 177 -15.23 -0.56 41.45
CA VAL A 177 -16.53 -0.44 42.10
C VAL A 177 -16.42 -0.70 43.61
N ALA A 178 -15.57 -1.60 44.04
CA ALA A 178 -15.36 -1.91 45.48
C ALA A 178 -14.67 -0.75 46.22
N SER A 179 -13.84 0.05 45.58
CA SER A 179 -13.19 1.23 46.20
C SER A 179 -14.10 2.46 46.31
N ALA A 180 -15.15 2.55 45.49
CA ALA A 180 -16.11 3.66 45.52
C ALA A 180 -17.28 3.44 46.55
N ALA A 181 -17.43 2.25 47.09
CA ALA A 181 -18.48 1.90 48.04
C ALA A 181 -18.07 2.00 49.51
N VAL A 182 -16.84 2.44 49.83
CA VAL A 182 -16.26 2.58 51.19
C VAL A 182 -15.78 4.02 51.45
N GLY A 183 -16.39 5.00 50.81
CA GLY A 183 -16.14 6.42 51.04
C GLY A 183 -17.38 7.16 51.52
#